data_53c3ca24805234c04e4ebad0471a891b
#
_entry.id   53c3ca24805234c04e4ebad0471a891b
#
_cell.length_a   1.000
_cell.length_b   1.000
_cell.length_c   1.000
_cell.angle_alpha   90.00
_cell.angle_beta   90.00
_cell.angle_gamma   90.00
#
_symmetry.space_group_name_H-M   'P 1'
#
loop_
_entity.id
_entity.type
_entity.pdbx_description
1 polymer ?
#
loop_
_entity_poly.entity_id
_entity_poly.type
_entity_poly.pdbx_seq_one_letter_code
_entity_poly.pdbx_strand_id
1 'polypeptide(L)'
;MLEGKNVVLAVTGSIAAYKMANLASMLKKQKCRVTVMMTRNATNFINPITFETLTGNKCLVDTFDRNFQYSVEHVSLAKETDVVLVAPASANVIAKLAHGIADDMLTTTILACECKKIVAPAMNTHMYHNPIVQDNLKLLEKYGMEVIKPDYGYLACGDIGDGKMPSEETLLSYIEREIGREKDLAGKKVLITAGPTREALDPVRFISNHSTGKMGYALARAAMLRGASVTLVSGPVSLAKPLFVNTIDVVSAQEMYEAVMERAKEQDIFIMAAAVADYTPKEQAAEKMKKRDGELSMELCRTRDILQTVGDNHREGQFLCGFSMETENLLENSRAKLLRKHADMIVANSLRTEGAGFGTDTNVVTLITADTSEELPMLSKEETAHAVLDKISIKYKK
;
A
#
# COMPACT_ATOMS: atom_id res chain seq x y z
N MET A 1 -7.66 -5.16 -10.21
CA MET A 1 -6.26 -5.38 -9.80
C MET A 1 -5.91 -6.87 -9.74
N LEU A 2 -6.75 -7.71 -9.15
CA LEU A 2 -6.53 -9.16 -8.99
C LEU A 2 -7.29 -10.03 -10.01
N GLU A 3 -7.81 -9.45 -11.09
CA GLU A 3 -8.61 -10.19 -12.09
C GLU A 3 -7.81 -11.37 -12.68
N GLY A 4 -8.43 -12.55 -12.65
CA GLY A 4 -7.84 -13.80 -13.16
C GLY A 4 -6.78 -14.46 -12.27
N LYS A 5 -6.38 -13.83 -11.15
CA LYS A 5 -5.43 -14.40 -10.20
C LYS A 5 -6.06 -15.53 -9.39
N ASN A 6 -5.26 -16.56 -9.11
CA ASN A 6 -5.65 -17.74 -8.34
C ASN A 6 -5.18 -17.59 -6.88
N VAL A 7 -6.12 -17.44 -5.97
CA VAL A 7 -5.87 -17.29 -4.54
C VAL A 7 -6.38 -18.50 -3.78
N VAL A 8 -5.52 -19.13 -3.00
CA VAL A 8 -5.92 -20.19 -2.07
C VAL A 8 -6.05 -19.62 -0.67
N LEU A 9 -7.25 -19.76 -0.09
CA LEU A 9 -7.51 -19.47 1.32
C LEU A 9 -7.48 -20.79 2.11
N ALA A 10 -6.49 -20.93 2.96
CA ALA A 10 -6.31 -22.08 3.83
C ALA A 10 -6.85 -21.76 5.25
N VAL A 11 -8.05 -22.25 5.56
CA VAL A 11 -8.79 -21.92 6.79
C VAL A 11 -8.59 -23.01 7.83
N THR A 12 -8.14 -22.63 9.03
CA THR A 12 -7.85 -23.58 10.10
C THR A 12 -8.77 -23.40 11.32
N GLY A 13 -8.70 -24.31 12.30
CA GLY A 13 -9.60 -24.37 13.44
C GLY A 13 -9.40 -23.23 14.44
N SER A 14 -10.07 -22.11 14.21
CA SER A 14 -10.13 -20.95 15.10
C SER A 14 -11.48 -20.26 14.95
N ILE A 15 -11.96 -19.64 16.01
CA ILE A 15 -13.19 -18.82 15.95
C ILE A 15 -13.11 -17.75 14.85
N ALA A 16 -11.93 -17.22 14.54
CA ALA A 16 -11.75 -16.21 13.51
C ALA A 16 -12.00 -16.73 12.06
N ALA A 17 -12.27 -18.03 11.88
CA ALA A 17 -12.60 -18.63 10.58
C ALA A 17 -13.80 -17.97 9.87
N TYR A 18 -14.79 -17.45 10.64
CA TYR A 18 -15.96 -16.78 10.07
C TYR A 18 -15.60 -15.54 9.24
N LYS A 19 -14.50 -14.87 9.59
CA LYS A 19 -14.02 -13.67 8.86
C LYS A 19 -13.57 -14.01 7.44
N MET A 20 -13.14 -15.24 7.20
CA MET A 20 -12.67 -15.65 5.87
C MET A 20 -13.79 -15.67 4.84
N ALA A 21 -15.05 -15.79 5.25
CA ALA A 21 -16.18 -15.65 4.33
C ALA A 21 -16.24 -14.24 3.72
N ASN A 22 -16.01 -13.21 4.55
CA ASN A 22 -15.95 -11.83 4.09
C ASN A 22 -14.74 -11.61 3.14
N LEU A 23 -13.55 -12.09 3.52
CA LEU A 23 -12.36 -11.99 2.65
C LEU A 23 -12.57 -12.72 1.31
N ALA A 24 -13.17 -13.91 1.30
CA ALA A 24 -13.51 -14.62 0.08
C ALA A 24 -14.43 -13.79 -0.83
N SER A 25 -15.45 -13.15 -0.25
CA SER A 25 -16.34 -12.23 -0.96
C SER A 25 -15.60 -11.02 -1.52
N MET A 26 -14.67 -10.41 -0.74
CA MET A 26 -13.85 -9.28 -1.21
C MET A 26 -12.97 -9.66 -2.41
N LEU A 27 -12.33 -10.82 -2.36
CA LEU A 27 -11.51 -11.35 -3.46
C LEU A 27 -12.36 -11.64 -4.72
N LYS A 28 -13.55 -12.21 -4.56
CA LYS A 28 -14.48 -12.45 -5.67
C LYS A 28 -14.93 -11.15 -6.33
N LYS A 29 -15.18 -10.08 -5.56
CA LYS A 29 -15.49 -8.75 -6.11
C LYS A 29 -14.33 -8.19 -6.95
N GLN A 30 -13.10 -8.57 -6.66
CA GLN A 30 -11.90 -8.25 -7.47
C GLN A 30 -11.67 -9.24 -8.63
N LYS A 31 -12.64 -10.14 -8.91
CA LYS A 31 -12.62 -11.14 -9.98
C LYS A 31 -11.50 -12.18 -9.85
N CYS A 32 -11.04 -12.45 -8.61
CA CYS A 32 -10.13 -13.56 -8.35
C CYS A 32 -10.82 -14.91 -8.55
N ARG A 33 -10.04 -15.92 -8.91
CA ARG A 33 -10.37 -17.33 -8.70
C ARG A 33 -9.98 -17.71 -7.30
N VAL A 34 -10.96 -17.96 -6.44
CA VAL A 34 -10.73 -18.25 -5.03
C VAL A 34 -11.04 -19.72 -4.77
N THR A 35 -10.05 -20.47 -4.30
CA THR A 35 -10.22 -21.84 -3.80
C THR A 35 -10.03 -21.83 -2.30
N VAL A 36 -10.96 -22.45 -1.56
CA VAL A 36 -10.88 -22.53 -0.11
C VAL A 36 -10.56 -23.95 0.30
N MET A 37 -9.53 -24.10 1.12
CA MET A 37 -9.20 -25.36 1.81
C MET A 37 -9.47 -25.20 3.30
N MET A 38 -10.02 -26.21 3.92
CA MET A 38 -10.31 -26.20 5.35
C MET A 38 -9.71 -27.42 6.05
N THR A 39 -9.16 -27.21 7.23
CA THR A 39 -8.92 -28.37 8.13
C THR A 39 -10.25 -28.90 8.66
N ARG A 40 -10.31 -30.17 9.05
CA ARG A 40 -11.51 -30.75 9.73
C ARG A 40 -11.93 -29.93 10.95
N ASN A 41 -10.96 -29.41 11.72
CA ASN A 41 -11.28 -28.58 12.88
C ASN A 41 -11.92 -27.23 12.49
N ALA A 42 -11.62 -26.69 11.30
CA ALA A 42 -12.23 -25.46 10.83
C ALA A 42 -13.73 -25.61 10.54
N THR A 43 -14.17 -26.81 10.12
CA THR A 43 -15.59 -27.08 9.81
C THR A 43 -16.52 -27.00 11.04
N ASN A 44 -15.95 -27.05 12.26
CA ASN A 44 -16.71 -26.83 13.50
C ASN A 44 -17.04 -25.33 13.74
N PHE A 45 -16.34 -24.42 13.07
CA PHE A 45 -16.55 -22.96 13.23
C PHE A 45 -17.32 -22.34 12.08
N ILE A 46 -17.18 -22.87 10.87
CA ILE A 46 -17.88 -22.41 9.68
C ILE A 46 -18.06 -23.60 8.72
N ASN A 47 -19.25 -23.68 8.11
CA ASN A 47 -19.56 -24.78 7.20
C ASN A 47 -18.93 -24.56 5.81
N PRO A 48 -18.33 -25.59 5.17
CA PRO A 48 -17.80 -25.53 3.80
C PRO A 48 -18.75 -24.91 2.77
N ILE A 49 -20.06 -25.18 2.85
CA ILE A 49 -21.09 -24.65 1.96
C ILE A 49 -21.10 -23.12 1.90
N THR A 50 -20.67 -22.44 2.99
CA THR A 50 -20.57 -20.97 3.01
C THR A 50 -19.56 -20.50 1.96
N PHE A 51 -18.41 -21.14 1.90
CA PHE A 51 -17.36 -20.80 0.94
C PHE A 51 -17.73 -21.23 -0.48
N GLU A 52 -18.34 -22.39 -0.65
CA GLU A 52 -18.83 -22.86 -1.96
C GLU A 52 -19.83 -21.90 -2.57
N THR A 53 -20.77 -21.41 -1.77
CA THR A 53 -21.76 -20.42 -2.20
C THR A 53 -21.11 -19.09 -2.60
N LEU A 54 -20.11 -18.62 -1.84
CA LEU A 54 -19.46 -17.33 -2.09
C LEU A 54 -18.48 -17.38 -3.28
N THR A 55 -17.75 -18.49 -3.43
CA THR A 55 -16.70 -18.60 -4.45
C THR A 55 -17.17 -19.21 -5.76
N GLY A 56 -18.24 -20.01 -5.72
CA GLY A 56 -18.67 -20.85 -6.85
C GLY A 56 -17.75 -22.05 -7.10
N ASN A 57 -16.84 -22.35 -6.16
CA ASN A 57 -15.89 -23.45 -6.23
C ASN A 57 -16.11 -24.39 -5.04
N LYS A 58 -15.81 -25.69 -5.23
CA LYS A 58 -15.82 -26.67 -4.15
C LYS A 58 -14.84 -26.27 -3.04
N CYS A 59 -15.26 -26.39 -1.79
CA CYS A 59 -14.39 -26.24 -0.62
C CYS A 59 -13.70 -27.57 -0.30
N LEU A 60 -12.38 -27.57 -0.27
CA LEU A 60 -11.58 -28.78 -0.11
C LEU A 60 -11.31 -29.06 1.37
N VAL A 61 -11.74 -30.21 1.86
CA VAL A 61 -11.57 -30.63 3.26
C VAL A 61 -10.80 -31.94 3.35
N ASP A 62 -11.22 -32.95 2.59
CA ASP A 62 -10.66 -34.30 2.64
C ASP A 62 -9.73 -34.56 1.46
N THR A 63 -8.56 -35.17 1.74
CA THR A 63 -7.55 -35.51 0.72
C THR A 63 -8.04 -36.59 -0.24
N PHE A 64 -8.91 -37.49 0.24
CA PHE A 64 -9.36 -38.69 -0.49
C PHE A 64 -10.87 -38.62 -0.76
N ASP A 65 -11.40 -37.48 -1.17
CA ASP A 65 -12.77 -37.37 -1.63
C ASP A 65 -12.93 -38.15 -2.96
N ARG A 66 -13.82 -39.15 -2.97
CA ARG A 66 -14.05 -40.03 -4.14
C ARG A 66 -14.80 -39.37 -5.30
N ASN A 67 -15.31 -38.17 -5.11
CA ASN A 67 -16.01 -37.39 -6.14
C ASN A 67 -15.09 -36.43 -6.92
N PHE A 68 -13.81 -36.80 -7.10
CA PHE A 68 -12.83 -35.99 -7.81
C PHE A 68 -12.70 -36.39 -9.29
N GLN A 69 -12.31 -35.44 -10.13
CA GLN A 69 -11.85 -35.70 -11.50
C GLN A 69 -10.45 -36.30 -11.45
N TYR A 70 -10.09 -37.15 -12.45
CA TYR A 70 -8.87 -37.97 -12.53
C TYR A 70 -7.52 -37.21 -12.49
N SER A 71 -7.39 -36.11 -11.77
CA SER A 71 -6.15 -35.36 -11.50
C SER A 71 -5.82 -35.41 -10.01
N VAL A 72 -4.54 -35.39 -9.68
CA VAL A 72 -4.08 -35.28 -8.29
C VAL A 72 -4.36 -33.86 -7.84
N GLU A 73 -5.52 -33.65 -7.23
CA GLU A 73 -6.13 -32.33 -6.98
C GLU A 73 -5.17 -31.36 -6.24
N HIS A 74 -4.45 -31.82 -5.21
CA HIS A 74 -3.51 -31.00 -4.48
C HIS A 74 -2.29 -30.57 -5.33
N VAL A 75 -1.84 -31.38 -6.29
CA VAL A 75 -0.72 -31.04 -7.18
C VAL A 75 -1.16 -30.06 -8.25
N SER A 76 -2.34 -30.26 -8.82
CA SER A 76 -2.91 -29.36 -9.83
C SER A 76 -3.14 -27.97 -9.25
N LEU A 77 -3.77 -27.93 -8.08
CA LEU A 77 -4.03 -26.68 -7.37
C LEU A 77 -2.72 -25.95 -6.99
N ALA A 78 -1.70 -26.71 -6.51
CA ALA A 78 -0.42 -26.13 -6.15
C ALA A 78 0.29 -25.43 -7.31
N LYS A 79 0.18 -25.96 -8.53
CA LYS A 79 0.80 -25.39 -9.75
C LYS A 79 0.08 -24.15 -10.26
N GLU A 80 -1.23 -24.06 -10.08
CA GLU A 80 -2.04 -22.95 -10.59
C GLU A 80 -2.13 -21.78 -9.62
N THR A 81 -1.74 -21.96 -8.36
CA THR A 81 -1.92 -20.96 -7.29
C THR A 81 -0.89 -19.85 -7.39
N ASP A 82 -1.34 -18.60 -7.44
CA ASP A 82 -0.47 -17.41 -7.40
C ASP A 82 -0.04 -17.06 -5.97
N VAL A 83 -0.90 -17.28 -4.97
CA VAL A 83 -0.62 -17.03 -3.55
C VAL A 83 -1.49 -17.90 -2.64
N VAL A 84 -0.90 -18.35 -1.53
CA VAL A 84 -1.62 -19.03 -0.44
C VAL A 84 -1.68 -18.10 0.77
N LEU A 85 -2.89 -17.90 1.31
CA LEU A 85 -3.09 -17.27 2.61
C LEU A 85 -3.61 -18.31 3.60
N VAL A 86 -2.83 -18.60 4.65
CA VAL A 86 -3.25 -19.42 5.79
C VAL A 86 -3.84 -18.50 6.85
N ALA A 87 -5.15 -18.41 6.90
CA ALA A 87 -5.88 -17.52 7.82
C ALA A 87 -7.26 -18.09 8.18
N PRO A 88 -7.61 -18.12 9.45
CA PRO A 88 -6.72 -18.01 10.59
C PRO A 88 -5.72 -19.17 10.65
N ALA A 89 -4.48 -18.92 11.05
CA ALA A 89 -3.49 -19.96 11.26
C ALA A 89 -3.44 -20.36 12.75
N SER A 90 -3.93 -21.57 13.06
CA SER A 90 -3.85 -22.13 14.42
C SER A 90 -2.44 -22.60 14.75
N ALA A 91 -2.10 -22.66 16.04
CA ALA A 91 -0.81 -23.15 16.50
C ALA A 91 -0.49 -24.57 15.98
N ASN A 92 -1.52 -25.44 15.87
CA ASN A 92 -1.38 -26.79 15.31
C ASN A 92 -0.90 -26.75 13.84
N VAL A 93 -1.55 -25.95 12.99
CA VAL A 93 -1.19 -25.86 11.57
C VAL A 93 0.15 -25.16 11.39
N ILE A 94 0.45 -24.12 12.17
CA ILE A 94 1.77 -23.48 12.19
C ILE A 94 2.88 -24.51 12.48
N ALA A 95 2.70 -25.36 13.50
CA ALA A 95 3.65 -26.43 13.83
C ALA A 95 3.79 -27.46 12.70
N LYS A 96 2.69 -27.89 12.09
CA LYS A 96 2.71 -28.82 10.94
C LYS A 96 3.49 -28.24 9.76
N LEU A 97 3.19 -27.00 9.36
CA LEU A 97 3.89 -26.33 8.26
C LEU A 97 5.38 -26.13 8.56
N ALA A 98 5.73 -25.78 9.79
CA ALA A 98 7.12 -25.58 10.21
C ALA A 98 7.96 -26.87 10.13
N HIS A 99 7.34 -28.03 10.33
CA HIS A 99 7.99 -29.34 10.36
C HIS A 99 7.69 -30.23 9.14
N GLY A 100 6.99 -29.70 8.13
CA GLY A 100 6.68 -30.43 6.89
C GLY A 100 5.70 -31.60 7.08
N ILE A 101 4.82 -31.54 8.10
CA ILE A 101 3.79 -32.57 8.33
C ILE A 101 2.63 -32.30 7.36
N ALA A 102 2.38 -33.27 6.48
CA ALA A 102 1.38 -33.19 5.40
C ALA A 102 0.37 -34.35 5.54
N ASP A 103 -0.46 -34.27 6.59
CA ASP A 103 -1.41 -35.34 6.97
C ASP A 103 -2.88 -34.99 6.64
N ASP A 104 -3.12 -33.85 6.01
CA ASP A 104 -4.43 -33.40 5.53
C ASP A 104 -4.32 -32.68 4.17
N MET A 105 -5.45 -32.42 3.51
CA MET A 105 -5.50 -31.76 2.20
C MET A 105 -4.80 -30.41 2.20
N LEU A 106 -5.01 -29.59 3.25
CA LEU A 106 -4.46 -28.25 3.37
C LEU A 106 -2.93 -28.30 3.46
N THR A 107 -2.39 -29.07 4.39
CA THR A 107 -0.94 -29.12 4.63
C THR A 107 -0.20 -29.80 3.46
N THR A 108 -0.80 -30.82 2.84
CA THR A 108 -0.26 -31.49 1.65
C THR A 108 -0.16 -30.50 0.47
N THR A 109 -1.23 -29.75 0.20
CA THR A 109 -1.24 -28.76 -0.90
C THR A 109 -0.22 -27.65 -0.65
N ILE A 110 -0.17 -27.10 0.56
CA ILE A 110 0.77 -26.02 0.89
C ILE A 110 2.23 -26.46 0.75
N LEU A 111 2.53 -27.71 1.13
CA LEU A 111 3.87 -28.26 0.98
C LEU A 111 4.27 -28.40 -0.50
N ALA A 112 3.31 -28.69 -1.40
CA ALA A 112 3.52 -28.79 -2.84
C ALA A 112 3.55 -27.42 -3.57
N CYS A 113 3.02 -26.34 -2.97
CA CYS A 113 3.00 -25.01 -3.58
C CYS A 113 4.41 -24.39 -3.65
N GLU A 114 4.74 -23.81 -4.81
CA GLU A 114 5.97 -23.01 -5.00
C GLU A 114 5.72 -21.50 -4.79
N CYS A 115 4.46 -21.05 -4.92
CA CYS A 115 4.08 -19.66 -4.76
C CYS A 115 4.31 -19.14 -3.32
N LYS A 116 4.19 -17.82 -3.14
CA LYS A 116 4.28 -17.18 -1.82
C LYS A 116 3.20 -17.70 -0.88
N LYS A 117 3.61 -17.99 0.34
CA LYS A 117 2.74 -18.42 1.43
C LYS A 117 2.73 -17.34 2.50
N ILE A 118 1.54 -16.88 2.83
CA ILE A 118 1.29 -15.84 3.85
C ILE A 118 0.53 -16.51 4.99
N VAL A 119 0.98 -16.31 6.22
CA VAL A 119 0.44 -16.98 7.41
C VAL A 119 -0.02 -15.92 8.41
N ALA A 120 -1.30 -15.95 8.77
CA ALA A 120 -1.93 -15.04 9.73
C ALA A 120 -2.29 -15.79 11.03
N PRO A 121 -1.41 -15.80 12.05
CA PRO A 121 -1.68 -16.45 13.32
C PRO A 121 -2.94 -15.91 14.00
N ALA A 122 -3.75 -16.81 14.59
CA ALA A 122 -4.91 -16.43 15.38
C ALA A 122 -5.14 -17.45 16.50
N MET A 123 -4.84 -17.02 17.74
CA MET A 123 -4.92 -17.86 18.93
C MET A 123 -4.97 -17.03 20.21
N ASN A 124 -5.16 -17.68 21.36
CA ASN A 124 -5.02 -17.04 22.67
C ASN A 124 -3.61 -16.44 22.84
N THR A 125 -3.52 -15.35 23.62
CA THR A 125 -2.24 -14.62 23.80
C THR A 125 -1.14 -15.46 24.42
N HIS A 126 -1.48 -16.33 25.40
CA HIS A 126 -0.49 -17.22 26.03
C HIS A 126 0.03 -18.28 25.06
N MET A 127 -0.85 -18.78 24.15
CA MET A 127 -0.44 -19.68 23.09
C MET A 127 0.47 -18.94 22.09
N TYR A 128 0.14 -17.72 21.72
CA TYR A 128 0.96 -16.94 20.79
C TYR A 128 2.36 -16.67 21.35
N HIS A 129 2.48 -16.28 22.62
CA HIS A 129 3.76 -16.02 23.28
C HIS A 129 4.49 -17.29 23.76
N ASN A 130 3.91 -18.47 23.58
CA ASN A 130 4.58 -19.72 23.93
C ASN A 130 5.88 -19.88 23.10
N PRO A 131 7.03 -20.14 23.74
CA PRO A 131 8.31 -20.25 23.02
C PRO A 131 8.29 -21.21 21.84
N ILE A 132 7.60 -22.35 21.98
CA ILE A 132 7.47 -23.35 20.88
C ILE A 132 6.74 -22.75 19.67
N VAL A 133 5.68 -21.98 19.91
CA VAL A 133 4.93 -21.31 18.82
C VAL A 133 5.79 -20.22 18.18
N GLN A 134 6.49 -19.43 18.99
CA GLN A 134 7.39 -18.38 18.47
C GLN A 134 8.54 -18.97 17.64
N ASP A 135 9.10 -20.10 18.06
CA ASP A 135 10.16 -20.77 17.31
C ASP A 135 9.61 -21.36 15.99
N ASN A 136 8.40 -21.94 16.00
CA ASN A 136 7.74 -22.40 14.77
C ASN A 136 7.47 -21.25 13.80
N LEU A 137 7.04 -20.07 14.27
CA LEU A 137 6.84 -18.89 13.42
C LEU A 137 8.15 -18.42 12.77
N LYS A 138 9.24 -18.34 13.54
CA LYS A 138 10.58 -18.04 13.00
C LYS A 138 11.04 -19.08 11.98
N LEU A 139 10.69 -20.35 12.20
CA LEU A 139 11.02 -21.42 11.27
C LEU A 139 10.26 -21.29 9.94
N LEU A 140 8.98 -20.88 9.98
CA LEU A 140 8.22 -20.56 8.77
C LEU A 140 8.87 -19.41 7.98
N GLU A 141 9.28 -18.31 8.68
CA GLU A 141 9.97 -17.19 8.06
C GLU A 141 11.30 -17.60 7.44
N LYS A 142 12.09 -18.44 8.13
CA LYS A 142 13.34 -19.03 7.60
C LYS A 142 13.12 -19.82 6.31
N TYR A 143 11.97 -20.47 6.15
CA TYR A 143 11.59 -21.19 4.93
C TYR A 143 10.87 -20.33 3.90
N GLY A 144 10.89 -19.01 4.05
CA GLY A 144 10.39 -18.05 3.07
C GLY A 144 8.89 -17.79 3.13
N MET A 145 8.17 -18.32 4.12
CA MET A 145 6.78 -17.94 4.39
C MET A 145 6.74 -16.57 5.05
N GLU A 146 5.73 -15.79 4.76
CA GLU A 146 5.54 -14.51 5.40
C GLU A 146 4.55 -14.63 6.56
N VAL A 147 4.99 -14.29 7.75
CA VAL A 147 4.15 -14.31 8.95
C VAL A 147 3.62 -12.91 9.22
N ILE A 148 2.29 -12.77 9.18
CA ILE A 148 1.63 -11.51 9.55
C ILE A 148 1.58 -11.43 11.08
N LYS A 149 2.09 -10.35 11.63
CA LYS A 149 1.97 -10.10 13.07
C LYS A 149 0.49 -9.95 13.44
N PRO A 150 -0.02 -10.71 14.43
CA PRO A 150 -1.39 -10.54 14.89
C PRO A 150 -1.60 -9.18 15.53
N ASP A 151 -2.85 -8.70 15.48
CA ASP A 151 -3.25 -7.48 16.16
C ASP A 151 -3.30 -7.68 17.67
N TYR A 152 -3.08 -6.58 18.39
CA TYR A 152 -3.33 -6.48 19.81
C TYR A 152 -4.80 -6.06 20.06
N GLY A 153 -5.49 -6.72 21.00
CA GLY A 153 -6.83 -6.33 21.33
C GLY A 153 -7.60 -7.39 22.12
N TYR A 154 -8.91 -7.19 22.20
CA TYR A 154 -9.82 -8.11 22.88
C TYR A 154 -9.95 -9.41 22.08
N LEU A 155 -9.74 -10.53 22.75
CA LEU A 155 -9.82 -11.89 22.23
C LEU A 155 -11.15 -12.56 22.62
N ALA A 156 -11.56 -13.56 21.87
CA ALA A 156 -12.83 -14.28 22.12
C ALA A 156 -12.89 -15.00 23.49
N CYS A 157 -11.75 -15.28 24.10
CA CYS A 157 -11.66 -15.86 25.45
C CYS A 157 -11.83 -14.85 26.59
N GLY A 158 -11.99 -13.54 26.28
CA GLY A 158 -12.09 -12.47 27.27
C GLY A 158 -10.75 -11.80 27.61
N ASP A 159 -9.62 -12.33 27.15
CA ASP A 159 -8.31 -11.74 27.38
C ASP A 159 -8.07 -10.54 26.45
N ILE A 160 -7.16 -9.66 26.87
CA ILE A 160 -6.63 -8.58 26.04
C ILE A 160 -5.15 -8.87 25.79
N GLY A 161 -4.76 -8.91 24.51
CA GLY A 161 -3.36 -9.20 24.17
C GLY A 161 -3.15 -9.44 22.67
N ASP A 162 -1.94 -9.88 22.33
CA ASP A 162 -1.60 -10.32 20.98
C ASP A 162 -2.28 -11.67 20.66
N GLY A 163 -2.52 -11.92 19.39
CA GLY A 163 -3.12 -13.17 18.92
C GLY A 163 -4.43 -12.98 18.16
N LYS A 164 -4.92 -11.74 18.06
CA LYS A 164 -6.08 -11.39 17.25
C LYS A 164 -5.70 -11.38 15.77
N MET A 165 -6.44 -12.12 14.95
CA MET A 165 -6.23 -12.09 13.50
C MET A 165 -6.45 -10.66 12.98
N PRO A 166 -5.57 -10.14 12.11
CA PRO A 166 -5.73 -8.84 11.45
C PRO A 166 -7.06 -8.71 10.70
N SER A 167 -7.43 -7.49 10.36
CA SER A 167 -8.65 -7.23 9.60
C SER A 167 -8.58 -7.86 8.21
N GLU A 168 -9.74 -8.11 7.61
CA GLU A 168 -9.85 -8.67 6.26
C GLU A 168 -9.24 -7.74 5.22
N GLU A 169 -9.31 -6.42 5.43
CA GLU A 169 -8.68 -5.40 4.58
C GLU A 169 -7.15 -5.48 4.67
N THR A 170 -6.62 -5.72 5.87
CA THR A 170 -5.18 -5.94 6.06
C THR A 170 -4.73 -7.19 5.32
N LEU A 171 -5.44 -8.32 5.50
CA LEU A 171 -5.14 -9.58 4.81
C LEU A 171 -5.21 -9.43 3.28
N LEU A 172 -6.23 -8.73 2.77
CA LEU A 172 -6.35 -8.42 1.35
C LEU A 172 -5.16 -7.59 0.85
N SER A 173 -4.70 -6.62 1.64
CA SER A 173 -3.54 -5.78 1.27
C SER A 173 -2.25 -6.59 1.14
N TYR A 174 -2.06 -7.65 1.94
CA TYR A 174 -0.93 -8.59 1.79
C TYR A 174 -1.03 -9.39 0.47
N ILE A 175 -2.22 -9.86 0.11
CA ILE A 175 -2.47 -10.55 -1.16
C ILE A 175 -2.22 -9.59 -2.34
N GLU A 176 -2.79 -8.39 -2.30
CA GLU A 176 -2.61 -7.37 -3.34
C GLU A 176 -1.14 -6.99 -3.52
N ARG A 177 -0.40 -6.81 -2.41
CA ARG A 177 1.02 -6.53 -2.46
C ARG A 177 1.78 -7.66 -3.18
N GLU A 178 1.44 -8.91 -2.95
CA GLU A 178 2.15 -10.05 -3.54
C GLU A 178 1.85 -10.21 -5.04
N ILE A 179 0.57 -10.27 -5.41
CA ILE A 179 0.16 -10.67 -6.76
C ILE A 179 -0.58 -9.59 -7.57
N GLY A 180 -0.84 -8.42 -6.97
CA GLY A 180 -1.69 -7.40 -7.58
C GLY A 180 -1.11 -6.72 -8.82
N ARG A 181 0.21 -6.65 -8.92
CA ARG A 181 0.93 -6.03 -10.04
C ARG A 181 2.28 -6.71 -10.29
N GLU A 182 2.77 -6.56 -11.53
CA GLU A 182 4.15 -6.91 -11.89
C GLU A 182 5.13 -6.10 -11.03
N LYS A 183 6.24 -6.71 -10.63
CA LYS A 183 7.24 -6.10 -9.74
C LYS A 183 8.34 -5.39 -10.54
N ASP A 184 7.94 -4.57 -11.51
CA ASP A 184 8.83 -3.86 -12.42
C ASP A 184 9.63 -2.71 -11.77
N LEU A 185 9.29 -2.35 -10.53
CA LEU A 185 10.07 -1.44 -9.67
C LEU A 185 10.78 -2.16 -8.52
N ALA A 186 10.91 -3.50 -8.60
CA ALA A 186 11.63 -4.27 -7.58
C ALA A 186 13.07 -3.76 -7.41
N GLY A 187 13.50 -3.60 -6.16
CA GLY A 187 14.83 -3.09 -5.81
C GLY A 187 15.01 -1.58 -5.96
N LYS A 188 14.00 -0.84 -6.46
CA LYS A 188 14.03 0.62 -6.54
C LYS A 188 13.59 1.27 -5.24
N LYS A 189 14.28 2.33 -4.84
CA LYS A 189 13.92 3.20 -3.71
C LYS A 189 13.20 4.43 -4.24
N VAL A 190 11.94 4.63 -3.83
CA VAL A 190 11.08 5.71 -4.31
C VAL A 190 10.71 6.63 -3.15
N LEU A 191 11.05 7.91 -3.25
CA LEU A 191 10.62 8.93 -2.31
C LEU A 191 9.48 9.75 -2.92
N ILE A 192 8.38 9.84 -2.17
CA ILE A 192 7.18 10.55 -2.59
C ILE A 192 6.83 11.59 -1.53
N THR A 193 6.53 12.82 -1.95
CA THR A 193 5.96 13.83 -1.06
C THR A 193 4.45 13.91 -1.26
N ALA A 194 3.69 14.11 -0.19
CA ALA A 194 2.22 14.17 -0.24
C ALA A 194 1.63 15.18 0.75
N GLY A 195 0.40 15.57 0.51
CA GLY A 195 -0.35 16.45 1.41
C GLY A 195 0.08 17.92 1.28
N PRO A 196 -0.59 18.80 2.03
CA PRO A 196 -0.19 20.20 2.15
C PRO A 196 0.87 20.37 3.24
N THR A 197 1.66 21.43 3.18
CA THR A 197 2.36 21.92 4.37
C THR A 197 1.50 22.95 5.12
N ARG A 198 1.79 23.16 6.38
CA ARG A 198 1.14 24.15 7.25
C ARG A 198 2.20 25.06 7.82
N GLU A 199 2.09 26.35 7.46
CA GLU A 199 3.03 27.37 7.92
C GLU A 199 2.38 28.12 9.09
N ALA A 200 2.87 27.88 10.29
CA ALA A 200 2.26 28.39 11.50
C ALA A 200 2.36 29.91 11.59
N LEU A 201 1.24 30.59 11.83
CA LEU A 201 1.16 32.00 12.19
C LEU A 201 1.37 32.22 13.70
N ASP A 202 0.72 31.36 14.47
CA ASP A 202 0.78 31.28 15.92
C ASP A 202 0.47 29.81 16.36
N PRO A 203 0.45 29.45 17.63
CA PRO A 203 0.16 28.08 18.07
C PRO A 203 -1.22 27.54 17.65
N VAL A 204 -2.12 28.37 17.12
CA VAL A 204 -3.50 28.00 16.80
C VAL A 204 -3.80 28.08 15.30
N ARG A 205 -3.18 28.99 14.56
CA ARG A 205 -3.49 29.32 13.16
C ARG A 205 -2.31 29.07 12.25
N PHE A 206 -2.60 28.68 11.02
CA PHE A 206 -1.60 28.41 9.98
C PHE A 206 -2.13 28.81 8.60
N ILE A 207 -1.21 29.02 7.67
CA ILE A 207 -1.46 29.10 6.23
C ILE A 207 -1.23 27.71 5.64
N SER A 208 -2.08 27.28 4.72
CA SER A 208 -1.96 25.97 4.07
C SER A 208 -2.64 25.96 2.69
N ASN A 209 -2.41 24.88 1.94
CA ASN A 209 -3.04 24.60 0.67
C ASN A 209 -4.25 23.65 0.84
N HIS A 210 -5.16 23.63 -0.14
CA HIS A 210 -6.35 22.77 -0.15
C HIS A 210 -6.06 21.28 -0.45
N SER A 211 -4.80 20.88 -0.56
CA SER A 211 -4.43 19.50 -0.87
C SER A 211 -4.90 18.53 0.21
N THR A 212 -5.47 17.42 -0.23
CA THR A 212 -5.90 16.31 0.65
C THR A 212 -4.86 15.18 0.74
N GLY A 213 -3.79 15.22 -0.07
CA GLY A 213 -2.77 14.18 -0.12
C GLY A 213 -3.14 12.94 -0.93
N LYS A 214 -4.39 12.79 -1.38
CA LYS A 214 -4.88 11.58 -2.06
C LYS A 214 -3.98 11.11 -3.22
N MET A 215 -3.47 12.04 -4.06
CA MET A 215 -2.64 11.67 -5.20
C MET A 215 -1.29 11.08 -4.78
N GLY A 216 -0.59 11.73 -3.84
CA GLY A 216 0.68 11.22 -3.33
C GLY A 216 0.54 9.87 -2.61
N TYR A 217 -0.56 9.66 -1.88
CA TYR A 217 -0.88 8.38 -1.25
C TYR A 217 -1.18 7.29 -2.28
N ALA A 218 -1.90 7.61 -3.36
CA ALA A 218 -2.16 6.69 -4.46
C ALA A 218 -0.85 6.28 -5.16
N LEU A 219 0.05 7.25 -5.41
CA LEU A 219 1.39 7.00 -5.98
C LEU A 219 2.23 6.10 -5.07
N ALA A 220 2.21 6.35 -3.75
CA ALA A 220 2.95 5.54 -2.78
C ALA A 220 2.43 4.10 -2.76
N ARG A 221 1.12 3.91 -2.75
CA ARG A 221 0.50 2.58 -2.82
C ARG A 221 0.82 1.89 -4.15
N ALA A 222 0.69 2.59 -5.27
CA ALA A 222 0.97 2.02 -6.59
C ALA A 222 2.45 1.61 -6.76
N ALA A 223 3.40 2.43 -6.29
CA ALA A 223 4.84 2.11 -6.32
C ALA A 223 5.15 0.88 -5.42
N MET A 224 4.57 0.80 -4.24
CA MET A 224 4.70 -0.35 -3.33
C MET A 224 4.16 -1.63 -3.96
N LEU A 225 2.99 -1.59 -4.60
CA LEU A 225 2.41 -2.74 -5.31
C LEU A 225 3.29 -3.22 -6.47
N ARG A 226 4.09 -2.35 -7.07
CA ARG A 226 5.08 -2.64 -8.12
C ARG A 226 6.44 -3.08 -7.57
N GLY A 227 6.55 -3.29 -6.26
CA GLY A 227 7.74 -3.86 -5.61
C GLY A 227 8.81 -2.84 -5.20
N ALA A 228 8.53 -1.54 -5.28
CA ALA A 228 9.44 -0.52 -4.80
C ALA A 228 9.53 -0.47 -3.27
N SER A 229 10.70 -0.08 -2.76
CA SER A 229 10.85 0.38 -1.37
C SER A 229 10.44 1.85 -1.30
N VAL A 230 9.29 2.14 -0.69
CA VAL A 230 8.68 3.47 -0.73
C VAL A 230 8.86 4.22 0.58
N THR A 231 9.35 5.46 0.49
CA THR A 231 9.31 6.46 1.57
C THR A 231 8.33 7.57 1.19
N LEU A 232 7.30 7.74 2.01
CA LEU A 232 6.28 8.78 1.86
C LEU A 232 6.52 9.89 2.89
N VAL A 233 6.93 11.07 2.45
CA VAL A 233 7.02 12.27 3.31
C VAL A 233 5.68 13.00 3.21
N SER A 234 4.91 12.96 4.28
CA SER A 234 3.52 13.43 4.29
C SER A 234 3.34 14.65 5.16
N GLY A 235 2.85 15.73 4.57
CA GLY A 235 2.22 16.82 5.32
C GLY A 235 0.91 16.35 5.98
N PRO A 236 0.28 17.20 6.83
CA PRO A 236 -0.89 16.81 7.62
C PRO A 236 -2.11 16.50 6.75
N VAL A 237 -2.55 15.24 6.79
CA VAL A 237 -3.74 14.73 6.09
C VAL A 237 -4.57 13.86 7.02
N SER A 238 -5.82 13.59 6.65
CA SER A 238 -6.73 12.67 7.36
C SER A 238 -6.74 11.24 6.79
N LEU A 239 -5.86 10.95 5.83
CA LEU A 239 -5.77 9.63 5.21
C LEU A 239 -5.07 8.63 6.14
N ALA A 240 -5.52 7.39 6.13
CA ALA A 240 -4.80 6.31 6.79
C ALA A 240 -3.43 6.08 6.12
N LYS A 241 -2.41 5.82 6.92
CA LYS A 241 -1.07 5.49 6.39
C LYS A 241 -1.13 4.21 5.56
N PRO A 242 -0.57 4.20 4.34
CA PRO A 242 -0.58 3.01 3.52
C PRO A 242 0.32 1.93 4.12
N LEU A 243 -0.17 0.70 4.16
CA LEU A 243 0.61 -0.44 4.62
C LEU A 243 1.85 -0.65 3.72
N PHE A 244 2.92 -1.16 4.30
CA PHE A 244 4.20 -1.46 3.62
C PHE A 244 4.94 -0.24 3.06
N VAL A 245 4.53 0.97 3.44
CA VAL A 245 5.16 2.23 3.07
C VAL A 245 5.78 2.87 4.31
N ASN A 246 7.05 3.25 4.23
CA ASN A 246 7.68 4.02 5.30
C ASN A 246 7.18 5.46 5.25
N THR A 247 6.29 5.83 6.18
CA THR A 247 5.68 7.16 6.21
C THR A 247 6.34 8.03 7.25
N ILE A 248 6.79 9.22 6.83
CA ILE A 248 7.41 10.26 7.64
C ILE A 248 6.45 11.44 7.69
N ASP A 249 5.90 11.72 8.87
CA ASP A 249 5.02 12.86 9.06
C ASP A 249 5.83 14.13 9.25
N VAL A 250 5.44 15.18 8.56
CA VAL A 250 6.01 16.53 8.65
C VAL A 250 4.87 17.54 8.70
N VAL A 251 5.14 18.73 9.18
CA VAL A 251 4.13 19.79 9.27
C VAL A 251 4.44 20.95 8.32
N SER A 252 5.66 21.47 8.35
CA SER A 252 6.04 22.67 7.59
C SER A 252 6.80 22.32 6.30
N ALA A 253 6.93 23.31 5.41
CA ALA A 253 7.78 23.23 4.22
C ALA A 253 9.24 22.97 4.58
N GLN A 254 9.72 23.54 5.69
CA GLN A 254 11.08 23.34 6.17
C GLN A 254 11.31 21.89 6.62
N GLU A 255 10.40 21.31 7.41
CA GLU A 255 10.48 19.91 7.84
C GLU A 255 10.42 18.94 6.64
N MET A 256 9.54 19.24 5.65
CA MET A 256 9.47 18.44 4.42
C MET A 256 10.78 18.51 3.62
N TYR A 257 11.37 19.70 3.51
CA TYR A 257 12.66 19.89 2.86
C TYR A 257 13.75 19.04 3.54
N GLU A 258 13.87 19.13 4.87
CA GLU A 258 14.88 18.40 5.64
C GLU A 258 14.70 16.89 5.49
N ALA A 259 13.47 16.38 5.63
CA ALA A 259 13.15 14.97 5.49
C ALA A 259 13.49 14.39 4.09
N VAL A 260 13.29 15.19 3.03
CA VAL A 260 13.64 14.82 1.66
C VAL A 260 15.16 14.84 1.47
N MET A 261 15.83 15.92 1.88
CA MET A 261 17.28 16.10 1.65
C MET A 261 18.12 15.05 2.41
N GLU A 262 17.73 14.71 3.63
CA GLU A 262 18.40 13.67 4.43
C GLU A 262 18.48 12.33 3.69
N ARG A 263 17.47 12.04 2.86
CA ARG A 263 17.31 10.75 2.16
C ARG A 263 17.65 10.78 0.68
N ALA A 264 17.86 11.96 0.12
CA ALA A 264 17.99 12.16 -1.33
C ALA A 264 19.10 11.31 -1.97
N LYS A 265 20.21 11.11 -1.26
CA LYS A 265 21.35 10.33 -1.75
C LYS A 265 21.04 8.85 -1.98
N GLU A 266 20.01 8.31 -1.33
CA GLU A 266 19.71 6.89 -1.37
C GLU A 266 18.57 6.53 -2.34
N GLN A 267 17.86 7.52 -2.87
CA GLN A 267 16.68 7.29 -3.68
C GLN A 267 17.04 7.12 -5.17
N ASP A 268 16.26 6.27 -5.85
CA ASP A 268 16.32 6.11 -7.30
C ASP A 268 15.31 7.01 -8.01
N ILE A 269 14.13 7.20 -7.38
CA ILE A 269 13.01 7.92 -7.97
C ILE A 269 12.45 8.91 -6.95
N PHE A 270 12.24 10.14 -7.39
CA PHE A 270 11.55 11.18 -6.63
C PHE A 270 10.23 11.53 -7.30
N ILE A 271 9.13 11.58 -6.54
CA ILE A 271 7.83 12.03 -7.02
C ILE A 271 7.32 13.12 -6.08
N MET A 272 7.45 14.36 -6.49
CA MET A 272 7.14 15.54 -5.70
C MET A 272 5.67 15.95 -5.93
N ALA A 273 4.74 15.30 -5.18
CA ALA A 273 3.29 15.49 -5.33
C ALA A 273 2.66 16.30 -4.18
N ALA A 274 3.45 16.75 -3.21
CA ALA A 274 2.98 17.61 -2.12
C ALA A 274 2.63 19.01 -2.62
N ALA A 275 1.66 19.63 -1.97
CA ALA A 275 1.35 21.05 -2.12
C ALA A 275 2.11 21.85 -1.04
N VAL A 276 3.39 22.09 -1.31
CA VAL A 276 4.27 22.84 -0.42
C VAL A 276 3.92 24.34 -0.52
N ALA A 277 3.86 25.03 0.60
CA ALA A 277 3.66 26.47 0.61
C ALA A 277 4.93 27.19 0.09
N ASP A 278 4.77 28.13 -0.85
CA ASP A 278 5.87 28.93 -1.39
C ASP A 278 6.33 30.02 -0.42
N TYR A 279 5.49 30.36 0.56
CA TYR A 279 5.73 31.39 1.56
C TYR A 279 5.38 30.91 2.95
N THR A 280 6.18 31.33 3.92
CA THR A 280 5.96 31.11 5.36
C THR A 280 6.05 32.45 6.11
N PRO A 281 5.40 32.63 7.25
CA PRO A 281 5.61 33.84 8.08
C PRO A 281 7.07 34.02 8.44
N LYS A 282 7.57 35.23 8.27
CA LYS A 282 8.94 35.58 8.63
C LYS A 282 9.19 35.44 10.12
N GLU A 283 8.18 35.75 10.93
CA GLU A 283 8.18 35.58 12.38
C GLU A 283 6.90 34.85 12.80
N GLN A 284 7.06 33.77 13.55
CA GLN A 284 5.95 33.03 14.16
C GLN A 284 5.67 33.62 15.55
N ALA A 285 4.41 34.01 15.82
CA ALA A 285 4.02 34.46 17.15
C ALA A 285 4.07 33.33 18.17
N ALA A 286 4.78 33.51 19.28
CA ALA A 286 4.90 32.53 20.36
C ALA A 286 3.55 32.27 21.07
N GLU A 287 2.67 33.29 21.07
CA GLU A 287 1.34 33.21 21.67
C GLU A 287 0.26 33.49 20.64
N LYS A 288 -0.97 32.96 20.91
CA LYS A 288 -2.14 33.25 20.09
C LYS A 288 -2.33 34.74 19.89
N MET A 289 -2.25 35.23 18.64
CA MET A 289 -2.50 36.64 18.31
C MET A 289 -3.94 37.01 18.69
N LYS A 290 -4.07 37.99 19.60
CA LYS A 290 -5.37 38.53 20.01
C LYS A 290 -5.94 39.43 18.92
N LYS A 291 -7.28 39.43 18.80
CA LYS A 291 -7.99 40.38 17.92
C LYS A 291 -7.67 41.78 18.36
N ARG A 292 -7.27 42.65 17.43
CA ARG A 292 -7.05 44.09 17.60
C ARG A 292 -7.97 44.82 16.66
N ASP A 293 -8.30 46.07 16.99
CA ASP A 293 -9.01 46.94 16.06
C ASP A 293 -8.07 47.31 14.91
N GLY A 294 -8.59 47.24 13.67
CA GLY A 294 -7.85 47.55 12.44
C GLY A 294 -7.39 46.34 11.65
N GLU A 295 -6.63 46.59 10.59
CA GLU A 295 -6.10 45.58 9.68
C GLU A 295 -4.88 44.86 10.29
N LEU A 296 -4.71 43.59 9.99
CA LEU A 296 -3.53 42.82 10.35
C LEU A 296 -2.68 42.61 9.10
N SER A 297 -1.48 43.13 9.08
CA SER A 297 -0.46 42.88 8.07
C SER A 297 0.57 41.91 8.61
N MET A 298 1.02 40.96 7.77
CA MET A 298 2.01 39.95 8.12
C MET A 298 3.08 39.86 7.03
N GLU A 299 4.34 39.93 7.44
CA GLU A 299 5.48 39.72 6.54
C GLU A 299 5.66 38.22 6.27
N LEU A 300 5.75 37.86 4.99
CA LEU A 300 6.04 36.52 4.54
C LEU A 300 7.42 36.45 3.90
N CYS A 301 8.12 35.32 4.09
CA CYS A 301 9.37 35.02 3.39
C CYS A 301 9.20 33.75 2.55
N ARG A 302 10.03 33.60 1.53
CA ARG A 302 10.02 32.41 0.68
C ARG A 302 10.50 31.17 1.42
N THR A 303 9.84 30.06 1.21
CA THR A 303 10.28 28.72 1.63
C THR A 303 11.38 28.20 0.70
N ARG A 304 12.07 27.13 1.12
CA ARG A 304 13.04 26.45 0.27
C ARG A 304 12.32 25.61 -0.78
N ASP A 305 12.77 25.73 -2.03
CA ASP A 305 12.22 24.96 -3.14
C ASP A 305 12.80 23.54 -3.19
N ILE A 306 12.00 22.58 -2.73
CA ILE A 306 12.41 21.18 -2.63
C ILE A 306 12.69 20.61 -4.03
N LEU A 307 11.78 20.83 -4.99
CA LEU A 307 11.91 20.31 -6.35
C LEU A 307 13.16 20.84 -7.05
N GLN A 308 13.43 22.16 -6.89
CA GLN A 308 14.65 22.78 -7.44
C GLN A 308 15.89 22.18 -6.81
N THR A 309 15.92 22.08 -5.48
CA THR A 309 17.11 21.59 -4.79
C THR A 309 17.40 20.12 -5.13
N VAL A 310 16.38 19.27 -5.28
CA VAL A 310 16.58 17.89 -5.74
C VAL A 310 17.07 17.87 -7.17
N GLY A 311 16.48 18.69 -8.07
CA GLY A 311 16.88 18.76 -9.47
C GLY A 311 18.32 19.23 -9.69
N ASP A 312 18.75 20.22 -8.90
CA ASP A 312 20.13 20.76 -8.99
C ASP A 312 21.19 19.76 -8.46
N ASN A 313 20.80 18.81 -7.63
CA ASN A 313 21.68 17.84 -6.96
C ASN A 313 21.43 16.39 -7.35
N HIS A 314 20.48 16.10 -8.26
CA HIS A 314 20.19 14.73 -8.61
C HIS A 314 21.33 14.10 -9.42
N ARG A 315 21.55 12.79 -9.22
CA ARG A 315 22.64 12.05 -9.83
C ARG A 315 22.18 11.34 -11.11
N GLU A 316 23.12 11.01 -11.95
CA GLU A 316 22.87 10.14 -13.09
C GLU A 316 22.19 8.83 -12.64
N GLY A 317 21.13 8.43 -13.33
CA GLY A 317 20.33 7.25 -13.00
C GLY A 317 19.14 7.51 -12.06
N GLN A 318 19.10 8.62 -11.35
CA GLN A 318 17.91 9.03 -10.60
C GLN A 318 16.85 9.59 -11.56
N PHE A 319 15.58 9.54 -11.14
CA PHE A 319 14.43 10.10 -11.86
C PHE A 319 13.70 11.10 -10.99
N LEU A 320 13.49 12.30 -11.48
CA LEU A 320 12.78 13.36 -10.81
C LEU A 320 11.45 13.69 -11.51
N CYS A 321 10.35 13.42 -10.83
CA CYS A 321 8.99 13.77 -11.26
C CYS A 321 8.41 14.86 -10.36
N GLY A 322 8.03 15.99 -10.94
CA GLY A 322 7.31 17.06 -10.26
C GLY A 322 5.83 17.09 -10.62
N PHE A 323 5.02 17.67 -9.74
CA PHE A 323 3.63 18.00 -10.05
C PHE A 323 3.48 19.49 -10.28
N SER A 324 2.63 19.87 -11.22
CA SER A 324 2.18 21.25 -11.39
C SER A 324 0.66 21.32 -11.44
N MET A 325 0.14 22.45 -11.00
CA MET A 325 -1.27 22.77 -11.07
C MET A 325 -1.39 24.16 -11.67
N GLU A 326 -1.95 24.22 -12.87
CA GLU A 326 -2.01 25.42 -13.66
C GLU A 326 -3.46 25.77 -14.00
N THR A 327 -3.75 27.06 -14.02
CA THR A 327 -5.04 27.60 -14.43
C THR A 327 -5.04 28.06 -15.88
N GLU A 328 -3.86 28.42 -16.42
CA GLU A 328 -3.66 28.96 -17.78
C GLU A 328 -2.33 28.46 -18.35
N ASN A 329 -2.26 28.35 -19.70
CA ASN A 329 -1.04 27.98 -20.43
C ASN A 329 -0.33 26.75 -19.88
N LEU A 330 -1.12 25.69 -19.52
CA LEU A 330 -0.66 24.50 -18.82
C LEU A 330 0.59 23.87 -19.43
N LEU A 331 0.65 23.69 -20.75
CA LEU A 331 1.77 23.05 -21.42
C LEU A 331 3.03 23.91 -21.37
N GLU A 332 2.91 25.21 -21.65
CA GLU A 332 4.05 26.13 -21.69
C GLU A 332 4.66 26.33 -20.30
N ASN A 333 3.82 26.61 -19.30
CA ASN A 333 4.25 26.79 -17.92
C ASN A 333 4.90 25.51 -17.34
N SER A 334 4.31 24.35 -17.63
CA SER A 334 4.84 23.08 -17.14
C SER A 334 6.15 22.68 -17.85
N ARG A 335 6.33 22.97 -19.15
CA ARG A 335 7.62 22.80 -19.84
C ARG A 335 8.70 23.73 -19.29
N ALA A 336 8.37 25.00 -19.07
CA ALA A 336 9.29 25.96 -18.45
C ALA A 336 9.69 25.48 -17.03
N LYS A 337 8.73 24.94 -16.26
CA LYS A 337 8.99 24.35 -14.94
C LYS A 337 9.90 23.15 -15.03
N LEU A 338 9.67 22.22 -15.98
CA LEU A 338 10.50 21.04 -16.19
C LEU A 338 11.98 21.41 -16.41
N LEU A 339 12.22 22.33 -17.33
CA LEU A 339 13.59 22.79 -17.64
C LEU A 339 14.23 23.51 -16.46
N ARG A 340 13.53 24.46 -15.86
CA ARG A 340 14.03 25.26 -14.73
C ARG A 340 14.36 24.40 -13.52
N LYS A 341 13.55 23.34 -13.26
CA LYS A 341 13.69 22.45 -12.10
C LYS A 341 14.59 21.23 -12.37
N HIS A 342 15.16 21.12 -13.55
CA HIS A 342 15.94 19.97 -13.99
C HIS A 342 15.20 18.65 -13.74
N ALA A 343 13.87 18.64 -13.94
CA ALA A 343 13.05 17.47 -13.75
C ALA A 343 13.00 16.61 -15.03
N ASP A 344 12.89 15.29 -14.87
CA ASP A 344 12.72 14.36 -16.01
C ASP A 344 11.27 14.36 -16.51
N MET A 345 10.31 14.62 -15.61
CA MET A 345 8.88 14.65 -15.92
C MET A 345 8.12 15.63 -15.04
N ILE A 346 7.13 16.30 -15.61
CA ILE A 346 6.11 17.06 -14.89
C ILE A 346 4.73 16.43 -15.17
N VAL A 347 4.00 16.16 -14.10
CA VAL A 347 2.58 15.78 -14.15
C VAL A 347 1.77 17.05 -13.95
N ALA A 348 1.19 17.54 -15.03
CA ALA A 348 0.42 18.79 -15.03
C ALA A 348 -1.07 18.50 -14.84
N ASN A 349 -1.69 19.09 -13.82
CA ASN A 349 -3.12 18.97 -13.52
C ASN A 349 -3.84 20.26 -13.88
N SER A 350 -4.96 20.16 -14.61
CA SER A 350 -5.81 21.28 -14.95
C SER A 350 -6.85 21.52 -13.86
N LEU A 351 -6.96 22.74 -13.35
CA LEU A 351 -8.03 23.15 -12.42
C LEU A 351 -9.36 23.45 -13.12
N ARG A 352 -9.37 23.57 -14.45
CA ARG A 352 -10.58 23.93 -15.22
C ARG A 352 -11.48 22.74 -15.56
N THR A 353 -10.97 21.52 -15.41
CA THR A 353 -11.72 20.31 -15.77
C THR A 353 -12.59 19.88 -14.59
N GLU A 354 -13.90 19.84 -14.80
CA GLU A 354 -14.86 19.34 -13.81
C GLU A 354 -14.54 17.88 -13.46
N GLY A 355 -14.53 17.55 -12.15
CA GLY A 355 -14.10 16.22 -11.66
C GLY A 355 -12.59 16.03 -11.50
N ALA A 356 -11.76 17.01 -11.89
CA ALA A 356 -10.32 16.99 -11.63
C ALA A 356 -9.95 18.01 -10.54
N GLY A 357 -8.98 17.68 -9.68
CA GLY A 357 -8.47 18.63 -8.69
C GLY A 357 -8.30 18.09 -7.28
N PHE A 358 -8.19 18.99 -6.31
CA PHE A 358 -8.07 18.64 -4.90
C PHE A 358 -9.37 18.04 -4.36
N GLY A 359 -9.27 16.97 -3.58
CA GLY A 359 -10.42 16.37 -2.89
C GLY A 359 -11.25 15.38 -3.71
N THR A 360 -11.25 15.44 -5.04
CA THR A 360 -11.92 14.45 -5.91
C THR A 360 -11.18 13.12 -5.93
N ASP A 361 -11.85 12.04 -6.36
CA ASP A 361 -11.23 10.72 -6.50
C ASP A 361 -10.71 10.47 -7.93
N THR A 362 -11.01 11.39 -8.86
CA THR A 362 -10.57 11.37 -10.25
C THR A 362 -9.55 12.47 -10.54
N ASN A 363 -8.85 12.32 -11.67
CA ASN A 363 -7.89 13.29 -12.17
C ASN A 363 -7.87 13.30 -13.71
N VAL A 364 -7.54 14.46 -14.28
CA VAL A 364 -7.18 14.63 -15.71
C VAL A 364 -5.80 15.29 -15.69
N VAL A 365 -4.79 14.58 -16.14
CA VAL A 365 -3.41 15.05 -16.10
C VAL A 365 -2.73 14.92 -17.46
N THR A 366 -1.77 15.81 -17.71
CA THR A 366 -0.85 15.70 -18.84
C THR A 366 0.54 15.32 -18.33
N LEU A 367 1.10 14.24 -18.86
CA LEU A 367 2.47 13.81 -18.59
C LEU A 367 3.42 14.53 -19.56
N ILE A 368 4.34 15.33 -19.04
CA ILE A 368 5.23 16.17 -19.84
C ILE A 368 6.67 15.76 -19.53
N THR A 369 7.40 15.34 -20.57
CA THR A 369 8.85 15.11 -20.56
C THR A 369 9.54 16.11 -21.46
N ALA A 370 10.86 16.05 -21.59
CA ALA A 370 11.59 16.91 -22.52
C ALA A 370 11.06 16.77 -23.96
N ASP A 371 10.78 15.54 -24.40
CA ASP A 371 10.46 15.22 -25.78
C ASP A 371 8.97 15.08 -26.08
N THR A 372 8.16 14.74 -25.06
CA THR A 372 6.75 14.37 -25.25
C THR A 372 5.81 15.08 -24.27
N SER A 373 4.57 15.25 -24.72
CA SER A 373 3.44 15.58 -23.86
C SER A 373 2.28 14.63 -24.19
N GLU A 374 1.72 13.99 -23.16
CA GLU A 374 0.66 12.99 -23.29
C GLU A 374 -0.47 13.34 -22.31
N GLU A 375 -1.63 13.68 -22.84
CA GLU A 375 -2.81 13.93 -22.04
C GLU A 375 -3.52 12.60 -21.74
N LEU A 376 -3.74 12.33 -20.47
CA LEU A 376 -4.48 11.15 -20.03
C LEU A 376 -5.98 11.45 -19.97
N PRO A 377 -6.84 10.47 -20.27
CA PRO A 377 -8.27 10.61 -20.06
C PRO A 377 -8.57 10.83 -18.57
N MET A 378 -9.83 11.12 -18.23
CA MET A 378 -10.25 11.14 -16.84
C MET A 378 -10.08 9.74 -16.23
N LEU A 379 -9.21 9.64 -15.25
CA LEU A 379 -8.87 8.40 -14.54
C LEU A 379 -9.09 8.58 -13.03
N SER A 380 -9.29 7.47 -12.33
CA SER A 380 -9.16 7.49 -10.87
C SER A 380 -7.72 7.86 -10.47
N LYS A 381 -7.53 8.33 -9.24
CA LYS A 381 -6.18 8.64 -8.74
C LYS A 381 -5.28 7.42 -8.70
N GLU A 382 -5.84 6.23 -8.48
CA GLU A 382 -5.10 4.97 -8.53
C GLU A 382 -4.63 4.64 -9.95
N GLU A 383 -5.51 4.73 -10.95
CA GLU A 383 -5.16 4.55 -12.37
C GLU A 383 -4.16 5.60 -12.84
N THR A 384 -4.36 6.86 -12.46
CA THR A 384 -3.41 7.96 -12.75
C THR A 384 -2.03 7.65 -12.15
N ALA A 385 -1.97 7.15 -10.90
CA ALA A 385 -0.71 6.78 -10.27
C ALA A 385 0.02 5.67 -11.04
N HIS A 386 -0.71 4.66 -11.51
CA HIS A 386 -0.12 3.62 -12.35
C HIS A 386 0.38 4.17 -13.69
N ALA A 387 -0.38 5.02 -14.37
CA ALA A 387 0.04 5.64 -15.64
C ALA A 387 1.32 6.49 -15.47
N VAL A 388 1.41 7.27 -14.39
CA VAL A 388 2.64 8.01 -14.04
C VAL A 388 3.83 7.06 -13.85
N LEU A 389 3.64 5.97 -13.08
CA LEU A 389 4.69 4.98 -12.84
C LEU A 389 5.05 4.18 -14.08
N ASP A 390 4.09 3.93 -15.01
CA ASP A 390 4.38 3.30 -16.30
C ASP A 390 5.37 4.14 -17.11
N LYS A 391 5.15 5.45 -17.15
CA LYS A 391 6.07 6.37 -17.84
C LYS A 391 7.45 6.41 -17.19
N ILE A 392 7.52 6.40 -15.85
CA ILE A 392 8.76 6.37 -15.09
C ILE A 392 9.52 5.05 -15.33
N SER A 393 8.82 3.92 -15.33
CA SER A 393 9.42 2.58 -15.43
C SER A 393 10.12 2.35 -16.77
N ILE A 394 9.74 3.06 -17.84
CA ILE A 394 10.39 2.97 -19.17
C ILE A 394 11.90 3.23 -19.06
N LYS A 395 12.32 4.18 -18.19
CA LYS A 395 13.76 4.47 -17.97
C LYS A 395 14.53 3.26 -17.43
N TYR A 396 13.86 2.34 -16.75
CA TYR A 396 14.48 1.20 -16.07
C TYR A 396 14.24 -0.14 -16.78
N LYS A 397 13.42 -0.16 -17.84
CA LYS A 397 13.27 -1.33 -18.72
C LYS A 397 14.48 -1.39 -19.64
N LYS A 398 15.41 -2.29 -19.35
CA LYS A 398 16.48 -2.67 -20.25
C LYS A 398 16.13 -3.97 -20.96
#